data_b6ed63ba26094183642cc910f8ac65d9
#
_entry.id   b6ed63ba26094183642cc910f8ac65d9
#
_cell.length_a   1.000
_cell.length_b   1.000
_cell.length_c   1.000
_cell.angle_alpha   90.00
_cell.angle_beta   90.00
_cell.angle_gamma   90.00
#
_symmetry.space_group_name_H-M   'P 1'
#
loop_
_entity.id
_entity.type
_entity.pdbx_description
1 polymer ?
#
loop_
_entity_poly.entity_id
_entity_poly.type
_entity_poly.pdbx_seq_one_letter_code
_entity_poly.pdbx_strand_id
1 'polypeptide(L)'
;MISEKCSLNCKDCSNLMQFYKRPKNLTYETVVGDFKKLMNKIRHVYEVRLIGGEPFMNKEVYPIIDYFIKNSSISKLVVYSNATIPLKPELMKNFATPKLVFSITDYGSLSRNTKKVTDTLDNLNISYRALPPNNWTDSGRMQDFERSEQSMKDTFDECCGKNLYTLMYGKLYRCPFSANAERLSGIPKDERNSVRVDASLDDIEFFTNEIEYIPACNYCNGRSHGAPEIVPAIQSKIKLEYKVYKDHDENVEV
;
A
#
# COMPACT_ATOMS: atom_id res chain seq x y z
N MET A 1 4.52 -2.13 -0.58
CA MET A 1 4.05 -2.19 0.83
C MET A 1 5.12 -2.81 1.71
N ILE A 2 5.20 -2.42 3.01
CA ILE A 2 6.24 -2.94 3.93
C ILE A 2 5.65 -3.57 5.20
N SER A 3 4.36 -3.42 5.45
CA SER A 3 3.68 -3.98 6.63
C SER A 3 2.24 -4.35 6.33
N GLU A 4 1.83 -5.55 6.70
CA GLU A 4 0.43 -5.98 6.77
C GLU A 4 -0.20 -5.61 8.14
N LYS A 5 0.64 -5.24 9.13
CA LYS A 5 0.20 -4.86 10.47
C LYS A 5 -0.28 -3.43 10.50
N CYS A 6 -1.39 -3.20 11.20
CA CYS A 6 -1.88 -1.86 11.49
C CYS A 6 -2.27 -1.76 12.97
N SER A 7 -2.04 -0.61 13.55
CA SER A 7 -2.47 -0.26 14.91
C SER A 7 -3.94 0.14 14.99
N LEU A 8 -4.58 0.37 13.84
CA LEU A 8 -6.01 0.62 13.68
C LEU A 8 -6.69 -0.57 13.00
N ASN A 9 -7.95 -0.78 13.30
CA ASN A 9 -8.79 -1.82 12.69
C ASN A 9 -9.98 -1.17 11.97
N CYS A 10 -9.67 -0.37 10.94
CA CYS A 10 -10.68 0.38 10.20
C CYS A 10 -11.52 -0.57 9.33
N LYS A 11 -12.84 -0.58 9.52
CA LYS A 11 -13.76 -1.52 8.88
C LYS A 11 -13.77 -1.40 7.34
N ASP A 12 -13.51 -0.21 6.80
CA ASP A 12 -13.55 0.09 5.35
C ASP A 12 -12.15 0.46 4.82
N CYS A 13 -11.08 -0.14 5.39
CA CYS A 13 -9.71 0.09 4.95
C CYS A 13 -9.51 -0.41 3.52
N SER A 14 -9.17 0.50 2.59
CA SER A 14 -8.95 0.17 1.17
C SER A 14 -7.73 -0.74 0.92
N ASN A 15 -6.83 -0.86 1.90
CA ASN A 15 -5.71 -1.79 1.88
C ASN A 15 -6.05 -3.16 2.51
N LEU A 16 -7.32 -3.39 2.87
CA LEU A 16 -7.82 -4.67 3.39
C LEU A 16 -7.18 -5.14 4.69
N MET A 17 -6.58 -4.24 5.48
CA MET A 17 -5.86 -4.60 6.71
C MET A 17 -6.76 -5.29 7.75
N GLN A 18 -8.04 -4.98 7.77
CA GLN A 18 -9.05 -5.55 8.67
C GLN A 18 -9.28 -7.06 8.46
N PHE A 19 -8.81 -7.62 7.36
CA PHE A 19 -9.02 -9.03 7.03
C PHE A 19 -7.84 -9.94 7.40
N TYR A 20 -6.67 -9.36 7.67
CA TYR A 20 -5.49 -10.15 8.02
C TYR A 20 -5.63 -10.79 9.41
N LYS A 21 -5.59 -12.12 9.49
CA LYS A 21 -5.60 -12.88 10.74
C LYS A 21 -4.20 -12.98 11.35
N ARG A 22 -3.19 -13.15 10.49
CA ARG A 22 -1.77 -13.30 10.87
C ARG A 22 -0.91 -12.32 10.05
N PRO A 23 -1.09 -10.99 10.26
CA PRO A 23 -0.37 -9.99 9.48
C PRO A 23 1.14 -10.10 9.69
N LYS A 24 1.90 -10.00 8.60
CA LYS A 24 3.36 -10.06 8.59
C LYS A 24 3.95 -8.69 8.24
N ASN A 25 5.21 -8.49 8.59
CA ASN A 25 6.04 -7.40 8.07
C ASN A 25 6.96 -7.97 6.99
N LEU A 26 7.18 -7.23 5.92
CA LEU A 26 8.21 -7.58 4.95
C LEU A 26 9.59 -7.24 5.55
N THR A 27 10.57 -8.11 5.31
CA THR A 27 11.93 -7.85 5.75
C THR A 27 12.61 -6.83 4.85
N TYR A 28 13.68 -6.21 5.35
CA TYR A 28 14.54 -5.31 4.56
C TYR A 28 15.03 -6.01 3.28
N GLU A 29 15.49 -7.25 3.39
CA GLU A 29 16.00 -8.04 2.26
C GLU A 29 14.92 -8.24 1.19
N THR A 30 13.68 -8.54 1.59
CA THR A 30 12.57 -8.71 0.66
C THR A 30 12.27 -7.39 -0.05
N VAL A 31 12.07 -6.30 0.70
CA VAL A 31 11.69 -4.99 0.13
C VAL A 31 12.78 -4.46 -0.81
N VAL A 32 14.02 -4.47 -0.34
CA VAL A 32 15.17 -3.96 -1.12
C VAL A 32 15.53 -4.89 -2.26
N GLY A 33 15.45 -6.21 -2.06
CA GLY A 33 15.72 -7.21 -3.08
C GLY A 33 14.72 -7.12 -4.25
N ASP A 34 13.43 -7.01 -3.95
CA ASP A 34 12.40 -6.84 -4.97
C ASP A 34 12.55 -5.51 -5.72
N PHE A 35 12.83 -4.42 -4.99
CA PHE A 35 13.08 -3.13 -5.62
C PHE A 35 14.32 -3.16 -6.54
N LYS A 36 15.42 -3.79 -6.12
CA LYS A 36 16.62 -3.93 -6.95
C LYS A 36 16.35 -4.73 -8.22
N LYS A 37 15.58 -5.84 -8.14
CA LYS A 37 15.19 -6.62 -9.33
C LYS A 37 14.42 -5.77 -10.33
N LEU A 38 13.44 -4.98 -9.84
CA LEU A 38 12.71 -4.03 -10.68
C LEU A 38 13.63 -2.98 -11.30
N MET A 39 14.56 -2.39 -10.52
CA MET A 39 15.50 -1.36 -10.99
C MET A 39 16.56 -1.89 -11.98
N ASN A 40 16.76 -3.20 -12.09
CA ASN A 40 17.55 -3.77 -13.18
C ASN A 40 16.86 -3.65 -14.55
N LYS A 41 15.56 -3.38 -14.58
CA LYS A 41 14.72 -3.25 -15.79
C LYS A 41 14.40 -1.79 -16.12
N ILE A 42 14.14 -0.96 -15.10
CA ILE A 42 13.76 0.44 -15.25
C ILE A 42 14.86 1.36 -14.71
N ARG A 43 15.01 2.55 -15.30
CA ARG A 43 16.11 3.45 -14.94
C ARG A 43 15.84 4.32 -13.72
N HIS A 44 14.57 4.71 -13.52
CA HIS A 44 14.23 5.71 -12.53
C HIS A 44 12.78 5.56 -12.06
N VAL A 45 12.55 5.83 -10.76
CA VAL A 45 11.21 5.95 -10.15
C VAL A 45 11.09 7.34 -9.55
N TYR A 46 10.11 8.11 -9.98
CA TYR A 46 9.92 9.46 -9.47
C TYR A 46 9.58 9.46 -7.98
N GLU A 47 8.61 8.68 -7.55
CA GLU A 47 8.16 8.64 -6.16
C GLU A 47 8.01 7.22 -5.65
N VAL A 48 8.66 6.90 -4.54
CA VAL A 48 8.43 5.69 -3.76
C VAL A 48 7.59 6.04 -2.53
N ARG A 49 6.54 5.27 -2.29
CA ARG A 49 5.66 5.40 -1.12
C ARG A 49 5.84 4.21 -0.21
N LEU A 50 6.33 4.43 1.01
CA LEU A 50 6.31 3.40 2.04
C LEU A 50 4.95 3.42 2.72
N ILE A 51 4.18 2.38 2.46
CA ILE A 51 2.83 2.17 2.98
C ILE A 51 2.70 0.76 3.57
N GLY A 52 1.58 0.53 4.21
CA GLY A 52 1.17 -0.77 4.73
C GLY A 52 -0.20 -0.62 5.37
N GLY A 53 -0.39 -1.31 6.49
CA GLY A 53 -1.28 -0.86 7.53
C GLY A 53 -0.67 0.36 8.22
N GLU A 54 0.27 0.13 9.14
CA GLU A 54 1.11 1.20 9.70
C GLU A 54 2.59 0.83 9.51
N PRO A 55 3.36 1.55 8.70
CA PRO A 55 4.77 1.24 8.44
C PRO A 55 5.64 1.14 9.70
N PHE A 56 5.37 1.95 10.74
CA PHE A 56 6.15 1.93 11.98
C PHE A 56 5.85 0.72 12.89
N MET A 57 4.92 -0.15 12.53
CA MET A 57 4.81 -1.49 13.12
C MET A 57 5.84 -2.49 12.54
N ASN A 58 6.52 -2.12 11.46
CA ASN A 58 7.65 -2.87 10.95
C ASN A 58 8.94 -2.41 11.66
N LYS A 59 9.62 -3.33 12.35
CA LYS A 59 10.87 -3.02 13.06
C LYS A 59 12.01 -2.60 12.12
N GLU A 60 11.93 -2.98 10.85
CA GLU A 60 12.92 -2.69 9.82
C GLU A 60 12.59 -1.44 9.00
N VAL A 61 11.57 -0.66 9.38
CA VAL A 61 11.18 0.56 8.67
C VAL A 61 12.33 1.56 8.53
N TYR A 62 13.16 1.73 9.57
CA TYR A 62 14.25 2.71 9.54
C TYR A 62 15.37 2.34 8.55
N PRO A 63 15.93 1.11 8.54
CA PRO A 63 16.88 0.71 7.50
C PRO A 63 16.25 0.73 6.10
N ILE A 64 14.95 0.43 5.94
CA ILE A 64 14.27 0.57 4.64
C ILE A 64 14.23 2.03 4.20
N ILE A 65 13.86 2.97 5.09
CA ILE A 65 13.90 4.42 4.78
C ILE A 65 15.33 4.83 4.40
N ASP A 66 16.34 4.45 5.18
CA ASP A 66 17.75 4.80 4.94
C ASP A 66 18.23 4.34 3.55
N TYR A 67 17.87 3.12 3.15
CA TYR A 67 18.16 2.63 1.81
C TYR A 67 17.55 3.52 0.72
N PHE A 68 16.26 3.87 0.84
CA PHE A 68 15.56 4.62 -0.19
C PHE A 68 16.01 6.09 -0.25
N ILE A 69 16.34 6.74 0.85
CA ILE A 69 16.86 8.11 0.82
C ILE A 69 18.23 8.20 0.16
N LYS A 70 19.05 7.15 0.28
CA LYS A 70 20.40 7.06 -0.34
C LYS A 70 20.37 6.61 -1.80
N ASN A 71 19.26 6.06 -2.27
CA ASN A 71 19.17 5.51 -3.62
C ASN A 71 18.95 6.61 -4.66
N SER A 72 19.92 6.83 -5.56
CA SER A 72 19.88 7.87 -6.59
C SER A 72 18.85 7.62 -7.70
N SER A 73 18.36 6.39 -7.84
CA SER A 73 17.36 6.04 -8.87
C SER A 73 15.93 6.43 -8.51
N ILE A 74 15.71 7.08 -7.36
CA ILE A 74 14.42 7.65 -7.00
C ILE A 74 14.55 9.14 -6.66
N SER A 75 13.55 9.94 -7.04
CA SER A 75 13.55 11.40 -6.77
C SER A 75 12.93 11.72 -5.41
N LYS A 76 11.92 10.97 -4.98
CA LYS A 76 11.14 11.29 -3.79
C LYS A 76 10.76 10.03 -3.02
N LEU A 77 10.86 10.11 -1.70
CA LEU A 77 10.38 9.10 -0.77
C LEU A 77 9.29 9.69 0.10
N VAL A 78 8.11 9.08 0.10
CA VAL A 78 7.01 9.47 0.98
C VAL A 78 6.73 8.33 1.96
N VAL A 79 6.78 8.63 3.26
CA VAL A 79 6.43 7.67 4.31
C VAL A 79 5.07 8.03 4.87
N TYR A 80 4.10 7.13 4.72
CA TYR A 80 2.75 7.32 5.26
C TYR A 80 2.68 6.82 6.69
N SER A 81 1.95 7.53 7.57
CA SER A 81 1.69 7.09 8.93
C SER A 81 0.34 7.61 9.44
N ASN A 82 -0.31 6.81 10.26
CA ASN A 82 -1.49 7.21 11.01
C ASN A 82 -1.14 7.84 12.39
N ALA A 83 0.13 8.07 12.65
CA ALA A 83 0.67 8.66 13.88
C ALA A 83 0.23 7.99 15.20
N THR A 84 -0.09 6.70 15.16
CA THR A 84 -0.36 5.94 16.40
C THR A 84 0.92 5.45 17.07
N ILE A 85 2.01 5.32 16.32
CA ILE A 85 3.31 4.84 16.77
C ILE A 85 4.29 6.03 16.83
N PRO A 86 4.93 6.29 17.97
CA PRO A 86 5.93 7.35 18.05
C PRO A 86 7.19 6.97 17.24
N LEU A 87 7.83 7.98 16.66
CA LEU A 87 9.10 7.81 15.95
C LEU A 87 10.26 7.62 16.95
N LYS A 88 11.34 7.02 16.46
CA LYS A 88 12.60 6.83 17.20
C LYS A 88 13.65 7.80 16.66
N PRO A 89 13.79 9.00 17.25
CA PRO A 89 14.67 10.06 16.74
C PRO A 89 16.14 9.61 16.67
N GLU A 90 16.56 8.73 17.57
CA GLU A 90 17.93 8.17 17.59
C GLU A 90 18.27 7.38 16.32
N LEU A 91 17.27 6.82 15.63
CA LEU A 91 17.43 6.07 14.37
C LEU A 91 17.28 6.95 13.11
N MET A 92 16.92 8.24 13.29
CA MET A 92 16.58 9.14 12.19
C MET A 92 17.55 10.34 12.04
N LYS A 93 18.63 10.39 12.80
CA LYS A 93 19.55 11.54 12.84
C LYS A 93 20.08 11.99 11.49
N ASN A 94 20.19 11.09 10.52
CA ASN A 94 20.74 11.35 9.18
C ASN A 94 19.66 11.34 8.09
N PHE A 95 18.37 11.44 8.44
CA PHE A 95 17.27 11.37 7.48
C PHE A 95 16.87 12.74 6.91
N ALA A 96 17.40 13.83 7.42
CA ALA A 96 17.11 15.17 6.90
C ALA A 96 17.62 15.29 5.45
N THR A 97 16.70 15.27 4.50
CA THR A 97 16.95 15.42 3.07
C THR A 97 15.70 15.93 2.38
N PRO A 98 15.82 16.78 1.34
CA PRO A 98 14.67 17.23 0.55
C PRO A 98 13.87 16.09 -0.10
N LYS A 99 14.50 14.93 -0.25
CA LYS A 99 13.91 13.75 -0.86
C LYS A 99 12.86 13.08 0.02
N LEU A 100 12.97 13.16 1.34
CA LEU A 100 12.10 12.50 2.30
C LEU A 100 10.97 13.41 2.75
N VAL A 101 9.74 12.92 2.65
CA VAL A 101 8.54 13.60 3.18
C VAL A 101 7.69 12.61 3.96
N PHE A 102 7.27 12.98 5.15
CA PHE A 102 6.25 12.23 5.88
C PHE A 102 4.85 12.71 5.51
N SER A 103 3.95 11.77 5.24
CA SER A 103 2.52 12.05 5.03
C SER A 103 1.74 11.45 6.19
N ILE A 104 1.38 12.30 7.14
CA ILE A 104 0.66 11.92 8.35
C ILE A 104 -0.81 12.15 8.13
N THR A 105 -1.63 11.11 8.31
CA THR A 105 -3.08 11.25 8.38
C THR A 105 -3.49 11.29 9.84
N ASP A 106 -3.97 12.45 10.28
CA ASP A 106 -4.42 12.66 11.65
C ASP A 106 -5.90 12.28 11.80
N TYR A 107 -6.16 11.14 12.38
CA TYR A 107 -7.50 10.64 12.72
C TYR A 107 -7.99 11.12 14.09
N GLY A 108 -7.53 12.26 14.56
CA GLY A 108 -7.90 12.83 15.84
C GLY A 108 -7.51 11.93 17.02
N SER A 109 -8.46 11.54 17.85
CA SER A 109 -8.21 10.70 19.05
C SER A 109 -7.57 9.34 18.74
N LEU A 110 -7.70 8.83 17.51
CA LEU A 110 -7.04 7.60 17.10
C LEU A 110 -5.55 7.83 16.85
N SER A 111 -5.16 8.97 16.33
CA SER A 111 -3.78 9.36 16.02
C SER A 111 -3.07 9.95 17.25
N ARG A 112 -3.07 9.21 18.33
CA ARG A 112 -2.68 9.64 19.69
C ARG A 112 -1.26 10.19 19.84
N ASN A 113 -0.40 10.01 18.86
CA ASN A 113 0.99 10.49 18.89
C ASN A 113 1.28 11.57 17.83
N THR A 114 0.26 12.16 17.17
CA THR A 114 0.47 13.17 16.12
C THR A 114 1.45 14.25 16.57
N LYS A 115 1.19 14.89 17.71
CA LYS A 115 2.07 15.94 18.23
C LYS A 115 3.49 15.45 18.46
N LYS A 116 3.68 14.27 19.08
CA LYS A 116 5.00 13.71 19.34
C LYS A 116 5.74 13.37 18.05
N VAL A 117 5.03 12.90 17.02
CA VAL A 117 5.59 12.59 15.70
C VAL A 117 6.02 13.88 15.01
N THR A 118 5.17 14.90 14.97
CA THR A 118 5.51 16.19 14.32
C THR A 118 6.63 16.91 15.05
N ASP A 119 6.62 17.01 16.39
CA ASP A 119 7.72 17.57 17.17
C ASP A 119 9.07 16.86 16.88
N THR A 120 9.04 15.53 16.69
CA THR A 120 10.25 14.77 16.34
C THR A 120 10.73 15.14 14.94
N LEU A 121 9.85 15.28 13.96
CA LEU A 121 10.21 15.65 12.60
C LEU A 121 10.73 17.09 12.52
N ASP A 122 10.10 18.03 13.24
CA ASP A 122 10.56 19.42 13.36
C ASP A 122 11.97 19.49 13.94
N ASN A 123 12.22 18.81 15.06
CA ASN A 123 13.52 18.77 15.71
C ASN A 123 14.63 18.16 14.83
N LEU A 124 14.27 17.29 13.89
CA LEU A 124 15.20 16.66 12.97
C LEU A 124 15.26 17.36 11.61
N ASN A 125 14.54 18.45 11.41
CA ASN A 125 14.40 19.16 10.13
C ASN A 125 13.96 18.23 8.96
N ILE A 126 13.03 17.32 9.23
CA ILE A 126 12.48 16.40 8.24
C ILE A 126 11.11 16.93 7.77
N SER A 127 10.95 17.08 6.47
CA SER A 127 9.72 17.59 5.87
C SER A 127 8.52 16.65 6.11
N TYR A 128 7.37 17.24 6.46
CA TYR A 128 6.13 16.49 6.60
C TYR A 128 4.90 17.32 6.25
N ARG A 129 3.78 16.62 6.07
CA ARG A 129 2.43 17.19 6.12
C ARG A 129 1.61 16.36 7.11
N ALA A 130 0.86 17.00 7.98
CA ALA A 130 -0.09 16.37 8.88
C ALA A 130 -1.47 16.96 8.63
N LEU A 131 -2.38 16.17 8.12
CA LEU A 131 -3.71 16.60 7.70
C LEU A 131 -4.77 15.62 8.22
N PRO A 132 -5.98 16.11 8.50
CA PRO A 132 -7.12 15.21 8.72
C PRO A 132 -7.33 14.35 7.48
N PRO A 133 -7.99 13.17 7.63
CA PRO A 133 -8.31 12.35 6.47
C PRO A 133 -9.28 13.08 5.55
N ASN A 134 -9.06 12.96 4.25
CA ASN A 134 -10.14 13.20 3.29
C ASN A 134 -11.22 12.15 3.46
N ASN A 135 -12.42 12.41 2.97
CA ASN A 135 -13.46 11.40 2.90
C ASN A 135 -12.97 10.18 2.11
N TRP A 136 -13.34 9.00 2.59
CA TRP A 136 -13.02 7.77 1.88
C TRP A 136 -14.14 7.39 0.93
N THR A 137 -13.81 6.61 -0.09
CA THR A 137 -14.78 5.87 -0.91
C THR A 137 -14.81 4.41 -0.47
N ASP A 138 -15.96 3.75 -0.54
CA ASP A 138 -16.10 2.34 -0.14
C ASP A 138 -15.46 1.42 -1.19
N SER A 139 -14.19 1.15 -1.01
CA SER A 139 -13.41 0.22 -1.84
C SER A 139 -12.72 -0.89 -1.04
N GLY A 140 -13.04 -0.99 0.24
CA GLY A 140 -12.33 -1.83 1.19
C GLY A 140 -12.95 -3.22 1.42
N ARG A 141 -13.69 -3.77 0.45
CA ARG A 141 -14.33 -5.09 0.59
C ARG A 141 -14.12 -5.93 -0.66
N MET A 142 -13.79 -7.18 -0.45
CA MET A 142 -13.67 -8.17 -1.52
C MET A 142 -15.03 -8.80 -1.76
N GLN A 143 -15.74 -8.34 -2.78
CA GLN A 143 -17.06 -8.83 -3.16
C GLN A 143 -17.07 -9.12 -4.65
N ASP A 144 -17.60 -10.27 -5.06
CA ASP A 144 -17.79 -10.60 -6.46
C ASP A 144 -18.98 -9.77 -7.00
N PHE A 145 -18.70 -8.90 -7.96
CA PHE A 145 -19.70 -8.04 -8.61
C PHE A 145 -20.24 -8.60 -9.91
N GLU A 146 -19.74 -9.78 -10.33
CA GLU A 146 -20.15 -10.43 -11.60
C GLU A 146 -20.09 -9.49 -12.82
N ARG A 147 -19.07 -8.61 -12.85
CA ARG A 147 -18.91 -7.62 -13.90
C ARG A 147 -18.56 -8.25 -15.23
N SER A 148 -19.17 -7.74 -16.29
CA SER A 148 -18.70 -8.00 -17.66
C SER A 148 -17.29 -7.40 -17.86
N GLU A 149 -16.59 -7.85 -18.90
CA GLU A 149 -15.28 -7.30 -19.26
C GLU A 149 -15.36 -5.78 -19.47
N GLN A 150 -16.37 -5.29 -20.17
CA GLN A 150 -16.56 -3.85 -20.38
C GLN A 150 -16.73 -3.11 -19.07
N SER A 151 -17.52 -3.63 -18.14
CA SER A 151 -17.71 -3.00 -16.83
C SER A 151 -16.43 -2.99 -15.98
N MET A 152 -15.55 -4.01 -16.13
CA MET A 152 -14.23 -3.99 -15.49
C MET A 152 -13.30 -2.93 -16.10
N LYS A 153 -13.33 -2.76 -17.44
CA LYS A 153 -12.58 -1.69 -18.13
C LYS A 153 -13.04 -0.31 -17.66
N ASP A 154 -14.34 -0.07 -17.62
CA ASP A 154 -14.92 1.19 -17.16
C ASP A 154 -14.52 1.48 -15.70
N THR A 155 -14.64 0.46 -14.82
CA THR A 155 -14.22 0.56 -13.41
C THR A 155 -12.74 0.87 -13.27
N PHE A 156 -11.89 0.27 -14.09
CA PHE A 156 -10.45 0.50 -14.09
C PHE A 156 -10.11 1.89 -14.60
N ASP A 157 -10.74 2.32 -15.70
CA ASP A 157 -10.43 3.61 -16.32
C ASP A 157 -10.81 4.80 -15.43
N GLU A 158 -11.92 4.73 -14.74
CA GLU A 158 -12.35 5.75 -13.78
C GLU A 158 -11.61 5.70 -12.44
N CYS A 159 -10.84 4.64 -12.15
CA CYS A 159 -10.24 4.42 -10.85
C CYS A 159 -9.03 5.34 -10.60
N CYS A 160 -9.11 6.19 -9.57
CA CYS A 160 -7.97 7.02 -9.13
C CYS A 160 -6.79 6.20 -8.59
N GLY A 161 -6.99 4.91 -8.30
CA GLY A 161 -5.96 3.98 -7.80
C GLY A 161 -5.25 3.17 -8.87
N LYS A 162 -5.68 3.22 -10.14
CA LYS A 162 -5.17 2.34 -11.23
C LYS A 162 -3.67 2.43 -11.50
N ASN A 163 -3.03 3.53 -11.11
CA ASN A 163 -1.60 3.76 -11.28
C ASN A 163 -0.84 3.86 -9.93
N LEU A 164 -1.42 3.37 -8.85
CA LEU A 164 -0.76 3.26 -7.56
C LEU A 164 0.00 1.93 -7.47
N TYR A 165 0.98 1.75 -8.36
CA TYR A 165 1.76 0.53 -8.43
C TYR A 165 2.24 0.07 -7.06
N THR A 166 1.98 -1.20 -6.76
CA THR A 166 2.29 -1.76 -5.44
C THR A 166 3.25 -2.94 -5.59
N LEU A 167 4.46 -2.75 -5.06
CA LEU A 167 5.48 -3.79 -4.98
C LEU A 167 5.30 -4.59 -3.70
N MET A 168 5.11 -5.91 -3.82
CA MET A 168 4.91 -6.80 -2.68
C MET A 168 5.20 -8.26 -3.06
N TYR A 169 6.05 -8.94 -2.28
CA TYR A 169 6.41 -10.36 -2.45
C TYR A 169 6.83 -10.73 -3.90
N GLY A 170 7.74 -9.96 -4.47
CA GLY A 170 8.31 -10.23 -5.80
C GLY A 170 7.40 -9.92 -6.97
N LYS A 171 6.27 -9.28 -6.73
CA LYS A 171 5.27 -8.91 -7.75
C LYS A 171 4.98 -7.42 -7.74
N LEU A 172 4.70 -6.88 -8.91
CA LEU A 172 4.19 -5.52 -9.13
C LEU A 172 2.70 -5.61 -9.48
N TYR A 173 1.88 -4.94 -8.69
CA TYR A 173 0.43 -4.85 -8.85
C TYR A 173 0.02 -3.46 -9.32
N ARG A 174 -1.14 -3.32 -9.95
CA ARG A 174 -1.67 -2.01 -10.37
C ARG A 174 -2.12 -1.14 -9.20
N CYS A 175 -2.54 -1.73 -8.09
CA CYS A 175 -3.01 -0.99 -6.92
C CYS A 175 -2.83 -1.79 -5.62
N PRO A 176 -2.86 -1.12 -4.44
CA PRO A 176 -2.77 -1.81 -3.16
C PRO A 176 -3.91 -2.79 -2.88
N PHE A 177 -5.12 -2.53 -3.41
CA PHE A 177 -6.25 -3.44 -3.26
C PHE A 177 -5.93 -4.81 -3.88
N SER A 178 -5.54 -4.85 -5.16
CA SER A 178 -5.25 -6.11 -5.85
C SER A 178 -4.13 -6.89 -5.17
N ALA A 179 -3.08 -6.21 -4.70
CA ALA A 179 -1.98 -6.84 -3.97
C ALA A 179 -2.45 -7.53 -2.68
N ASN A 180 -3.28 -6.84 -1.89
CA ASN A 180 -3.76 -7.39 -0.63
C ASN A 180 -4.87 -8.44 -0.84
N ALA A 181 -5.76 -8.25 -1.82
CA ALA A 181 -6.83 -9.20 -2.12
C ALA A 181 -6.26 -10.55 -2.60
N GLU A 182 -5.23 -10.53 -3.46
CA GLU A 182 -4.51 -11.75 -3.87
C GLU A 182 -3.80 -12.39 -2.66
N ARG A 183 -3.08 -11.60 -1.87
CA ARG A 183 -2.38 -12.08 -0.67
C ARG A 183 -3.31 -12.71 0.36
N LEU A 184 -4.54 -12.23 0.48
CA LEU A 184 -5.58 -12.74 1.35
C LEU A 184 -6.35 -13.93 0.74
N SER A 185 -6.04 -14.34 -0.50
CA SER A 185 -6.86 -15.30 -1.25
C SER A 185 -8.35 -14.90 -1.32
N GLY A 186 -8.61 -13.60 -1.29
CA GLY A 186 -9.96 -13.03 -1.31
C GLY A 186 -10.52 -12.79 -2.71
N ILE A 187 -9.74 -13.10 -3.72
CA ILE A 187 -10.10 -13.11 -5.15
C ILE A 187 -9.54 -14.38 -5.78
N PRO A 188 -10.07 -14.88 -6.91
CA PRO A 188 -9.48 -16.00 -7.65
C PRO A 188 -8.04 -15.68 -8.08
N LYS A 189 -7.20 -16.72 -8.16
CA LYS A 189 -5.85 -16.60 -8.71
C LYS A 189 -5.94 -16.29 -10.21
N ASP A 190 -5.33 -15.19 -10.63
CA ASP A 190 -5.25 -14.81 -12.03
C ASP A 190 -3.92 -14.08 -12.29
N GLU A 191 -3.13 -14.60 -13.23
CA GLU A 191 -1.81 -14.05 -13.55
C GLU A 191 -1.86 -12.62 -14.10
N ARG A 192 -3.00 -12.19 -14.62
CA ARG A 192 -3.20 -10.81 -15.10
C ARG A 192 -3.31 -9.76 -13.98
N ASN A 193 -3.44 -10.18 -12.71
CA ASN A 193 -3.50 -9.24 -11.59
C ASN A 193 -2.15 -8.60 -11.23
N SER A 194 -1.04 -9.20 -11.68
CA SER A 194 0.31 -8.77 -11.31
C SER A 194 1.34 -9.20 -12.34
N VAL A 195 2.49 -8.54 -12.35
CA VAL A 195 3.68 -8.98 -13.09
C VAL A 195 4.82 -9.23 -12.11
N ARG A 196 5.66 -10.24 -12.36
CA ARG A 196 6.84 -10.52 -11.53
C ARG A 196 7.89 -9.43 -11.72
N VAL A 197 8.61 -9.06 -10.66
CA VAL A 197 9.69 -8.04 -10.73
C VAL A 197 10.92 -8.50 -11.53
N ASP A 198 11.05 -9.81 -11.77
CA ASP A 198 12.11 -10.41 -12.59
C ASP A 198 11.64 -10.79 -14.01
N ALA A 199 10.40 -10.47 -14.39
CA ALA A 199 9.88 -10.63 -15.76
C ALA A 199 10.68 -9.79 -16.78
N SER A 200 10.43 -9.99 -18.05
CA SER A 200 11.06 -9.18 -19.10
C SER A 200 10.66 -7.69 -18.98
N LEU A 201 11.43 -6.80 -19.58
CA LEU A 201 11.06 -5.38 -19.64
C LEU A 201 9.73 -5.21 -20.40
N ASP A 202 9.57 -5.93 -21.50
CA ASP A 202 8.35 -5.87 -22.33
C ASP A 202 7.11 -6.30 -21.54
N ASP A 203 7.20 -7.35 -20.72
CA ASP A 203 6.08 -7.77 -19.84
C ASP A 203 5.74 -6.71 -18.80
N ILE A 204 6.77 -6.07 -18.22
CA ILE A 204 6.56 -4.99 -17.23
C ILE A 204 5.94 -3.77 -17.92
N GLU A 205 6.43 -3.39 -19.10
CA GLU A 205 5.88 -2.26 -19.87
C GLU A 205 4.46 -2.54 -20.34
N PHE A 206 4.18 -3.73 -20.85
CA PHE A 206 2.82 -4.14 -21.19
C PHE A 206 1.89 -4.06 -19.98
N PHE A 207 2.29 -4.64 -18.84
CA PHE A 207 1.49 -4.60 -17.62
C PHE A 207 1.25 -3.17 -17.09
N THR A 208 2.23 -2.28 -17.23
CA THR A 208 2.12 -0.92 -16.70
C THR A 208 1.41 0.05 -17.65
N ASN A 209 1.48 -0.14 -18.96
CA ASN A 209 1.04 0.84 -19.95
C ASN A 209 -0.13 0.37 -20.82
N GLU A 210 -0.21 -0.94 -21.11
CA GLU A 210 -1.10 -1.44 -22.18
C GLU A 210 -2.38 -2.08 -21.64
N ILE A 211 -2.38 -2.64 -20.41
CA ILE A 211 -3.56 -3.31 -19.88
C ILE A 211 -4.70 -2.33 -19.61
N GLU A 212 -5.90 -2.68 -20.02
CA GLU A 212 -7.11 -1.89 -19.89
C GLU A 212 -7.86 -2.18 -18.58
N TYR A 213 -7.59 -3.30 -17.92
CA TYR A 213 -8.15 -3.70 -16.62
C TYR A 213 -7.35 -4.86 -16.03
N ILE A 214 -7.61 -5.15 -14.76
CA ILE A 214 -7.16 -6.38 -14.08
C ILE A 214 -8.37 -7.14 -13.55
N PRO A 215 -8.34 -8.50 -13.50
CA PRO A 215 -9.45 -9.30 -12.96
C PRO A 215 -9.88 -8.91 -11.55
N ALA A 216 -8.96 -8.42 -10.72
CA ALA A 216 -9.25 -7.89 -9.38
C ALA A 216 -10.29 -6.74 -9.39
N CYS A 217 -10.50 -6.05 -10.53
CA CYS A 217 -11.52 -5.01 -10.66
C CYS A 217 -12.95 -5.58 -10.52
N ASN A 218 -13.15 -6.87 -10.76
CA ASN A 218 -14.44 -7.52 -10.49
C ASN A 218 -14.77 -7.61 -8.98
N TYR A 219 -13.79 -7.44 -8.12
CA TYR A 219 -13.94 -7.64 -6.67
C TYR A 219 -13.82 -6.36 -5.84
N CYS A 220 -13.67 -5.22 -6.48
CA CYS A 220 -13.55 -3.90 -5.87
C CYS A 220 -14.70 -2.99 -6.34
N ASN A 221 -15.23 -2.14 -5.48
CA ASN A 221 -16.23 -1.12 -5.88
C ASN A 221 -15.70 -0.10 -6.90
N GLY A 222 -14.40 -0.09 -7.12
CA GLY A 222 -13.75 0.99 -7.83
C GLY A 222 -13.50 2.20 -6.91
N ARG A 223 -12.82 3.19 -7.45
CA ARG A 223 -12.47 4.43 -6.73
C ARG A 223 -12.61 5.62 -7.69
N SER A 224 -13.79 5.77 -8.28
CA SER A 224 -14.08 6.93 -9.14
C SER A 224 -14.20 8.20 -8.31
N HIS A 225 -13.93 9.34 -8.92
CA HIS A 225 -14.06 10.64 -8.25
C HIS A 225 -15.50 10.99 -7.84
N GLY A 226 -16.50 10.32 -8.43
CA GLY A 226 -17.93 10.48 -8.10
C GLY A 226 -18.48 9.40 -7.16
N ALA A 227 -17.63 8.49 -6.65
CA ALA A 227 -18.08 7.42 -5.78
C ALA A 227 -18.60 7.97 -4.44
N PRO A 228 -19.62 7.33 -3.84
CA PRO A 228 -20.15 7.74 -2.54
C PRO A 228 -19.05 7.78 -1.47
N GLU A 229 -19.04 8.87 -0.72
CA GLU A 229 -18.09 9.05 0.39
C GLU A 229 -18.56 8.31 1.64
N ILE A 230 -17.60 7.78 2.39
CA ILE A 230 -17.82 7.14 3.67
C ILE A 230 -16.97 7.79 4.75
N VAL A 231 -17.40 7.65 6.01
CA VAL A 231 -16.67 8.19 7.16
C VAL A 231 -15.35 7.41 7.33
N PRO A 232 -14.20 8.10 7.33
CA PRO A 232 -12.90 7.47 7.49
C PRO A 232 -12.71 6.83 8.86
N ALA A 233 -11.89 5.76 8.89
CA ALA A 233 -11.33 5.17 10.09
C ALA A 233 -12.33 4.70 11.17
N ILE A 234 -13.57 4.38 10.80
CA ILE A 234 -14.50 3.70 11.73
C ILE A 234 -13.86 2.38 12.15
N GLN A 235 -13.62 2.21 13.47
CA GLN A 235 -12.98 1.02 13.99
C GLN A 235 -13.98 -0.14 14.05
N SER A 236 -13.61 -1.29 13.44
CA SER A 236 -14.40 -2.51 13.55
C SER A 236 -14.21 -3.14 14.93
N LYS A 237 -15.32 -3.48 15.59
CA LYS A 237 -15.36 -4.23 16.85
C LYS A 237 -15.60 -5.72 16.61
N ILE A 238 -15.93 -6.09 15.37
CA ILE A 238 -16.21 -7.46 14.99
C ILE A 238 -15.20 -7.90 13.93
N LYS A 239 -14.99 -9.20 13.84
CA LYS A 239 -14.21 -9.79 12.76
C LYS A 239 -15.04 -9.73 11.49
N LEU A 240 -14.49 -9.14 10.45
CA LEU A 240 -15.09 -9.11 9.14
C LEU A 240 -14.75 -10.40 8.39
N GLU A 241 -15.72 -10.93 7.68
CA GLU A 241 -15.57 -12.14 6.89
C GLU A 241 -15.52 -11.80 5.41
N TYR A 242 -14.87 -12.65 4.65
CA TYR A 242 -14.80 -12.59 3.19
C TYR A 242 -14.70 -14.00 2.62
N LYS A 243 -15.02 -14.16 1.34
CA LYS A 243 -14.88 -15.44 0.64
C LYS A 243 -13.39 -15.71 0.38
N VAL A 244 -12.94 -16.90 0.78
CA VAL A 244 -11.58 -17.38 0.52
C VAL A 244 -11.63 -18.34 -0.69
N TYR A 245 -10.80 -18.08 -1.69
CA TYR A 245 -10.63 -18.91 -2.86
C TYR A 245 -9.47 -19.88 -2.63
N LYS A 246 -9.68 -21.16 -2.95
CA LYS A 246 -8.73 -22.26 -2.65
C LYS A 246 -7.74 -22.55 -3.80
N ASP A 247 -7.81 -21.80 -4.88
CA ASP A 247 -6.94 -21.90 -6.06
C ASP A 247 -5.57 -21.24 -5.85
N HIS A 248 -5.33 -20.69 -4.68
CA HIS A 248 -4.02 -20.17 -4.25
C HIS A 248 -3.18 -21.29 -3.62
N ASP A 249 -1.85 -21.17 -3.73
CA ASP A 249 -0.92 -22.16 -3.17
C ASP A 249 -1.17 -22.34 -1.66
N GLU A 250 -1.33 -23.59 -1.20
CA GLU A 250 -1.71 -23.96 0.17
C GLU A 250 -0.75 -23.48 1.27
N ASN A 251 0.43 -23.00 0.90
CA ASN A 251 1.46 -22.52 1.82
C ASN A 251 1.33 -21.05 2.27
N VAL A 252 0.27 -20.35 1.85
CA VAL A 252 0.04 -18.96 2.27
C VAL A 252 -0.85 -18.95 3.50
N GLU A 253 -0.25 -19.12 4.69
CA GLU A 253 -0.93 -18.82 5.97
C GLU A 253 -1.32 -17.32 6.01
N VAL A 254 -2.60 -17.05 5.89
CA VAL A 254 -3.22 -15.70 5.92
C VAL A 254 -3.62 -15.32 7.34
#